data_693453bc83ff0f2848c6bd620319c591
#
_entry.id   693453bc83ff0f2848c6bd620319c591
#
_cell.length_a   1.000
_cell.length_b   1.000
_cell.length_c   1.000
_cell.angle_alpha   90.00
_cell.angle_beta   90.00
_cell.angle_gamma   90.00
#
_symmetry.space_group_name_H-M   'P 1'
#
loop_
_entity.id
_entity.type
_entity.pdbx_description
1 polymer ?
#
loop_
_entity_poly.entity_id
_entity_poly.type
_entity_poly.pdbx_seq_one_letter_code
_entity_poly.pdbx_strand_id
1 'polypeptide(L)'
;AVGLEIKRELLVGELSSFRKAILPFIAACGGMIFPVLVYYFLVTPGTPETQGMAIPMATDIAFSLGVLSLLGKRVPLSLKIFLTAFAVVDDIGGILVIAIFYSSEVAYGYLIVAAILYTFLYYMGKFGMTQKIFFLFFGIIIWYLFLQSGIHSTISGVILAFVIPARPRLDAGKYIRRIRAIVSSFPVVQSDNIVLTNEQIATLKQV
;
A
#
# COMPACT_ATOMS: atom_id res chain seq x y z
N ALA A 1 -3.46 2.46 -5.84
CA ALA A 1 -3.41 1.18 -5.11
C ALA A 1 -2.01 0.95 -4.56
N VAL A 2 -0.99 0.73 -5.39
CA VAL A 2 0.39 0.34 -5.02
C VAL A 2 1.00 1.26 -3.94
N GLY A 3 0.99 2.58 -4.11
CA GLY A 3 1.58 3.51 -3.13
C GLY A 3 0.95 3.44 -1.73
N LEU A 4 -0.34 3.16 -1.64
CA LEU A 4 -1.02 2.97 -0.34
C LEU A 4 -0.69 1.61 0.28
N GLU A 5 -0.47 0.59 -0.53
CA GLU A 5 -0.01 -0.73 -0.08
C GLU A 5 1.41 -0.66 0.43
N ILE A 6 2.32 0.00 -0.30
CA ILE A 6 3.69 0.30 0.15
C ILE A 6 3.66 1.00 1.52
N LYS A 7 2.87 2.07 1.65
CA LYS A 7 2.74 2.81 2.90
C LYS A 7 2.23 1.94 4.05
N ARG A 8 1.23 1.11 3.80
CA ARG A 8 0.69 0.18 4.80
C ARG A 8 1.74 -0.82 5.24
N GLU A 9 2.47 -1.42 4.29
CA GLU A 9 3.45 -2.45 4.56
C GLU A 9 4.66 -1.92 5.33
N LEU A 10 5.09 -0.69 5.04
CA LEU A 10 6.14 0.00 5.77
C LEU A 10 5.74 0.39 7.21
N LEU A 11 4.46 0.77 7.43
CA LEU A 11 4.00 1.24 8.73
C LEU A 11 3.59 0.10 9.67
N VAL A 12 2.98 -0.97 9.16
CA VAL A 12 2.31 -2.01 9.99
C VAL A 12 2.65 -3.43 9.53
N GLY A 13 3.22 -3.61 8.32
CA GLY A 13 3.49 -4.91 7.72
C GLY A 13 4.89 -5.46 8.04
N GLU A 14 5.28 -6.49 7.28
CA GLU A 14 6.59 -7.17 7.44
C GLU A 14 7.77 -6.26 7.09
N LEU A 15 7.58 -5.28 6.20
CA LEU A 15 8.62 -4.31 5.85
C LEU A 15 8.90 -3.29 6.95
N SER A 16 8.11 -3.26 8.02
CA SER A 16 8.35 -2.42 9.21
C SER A 16 9.57 -2.87 10.03
N SER A 17 10.06 -4.11 9.86
CA SER A 17 11.22 -4.67 10.55
C SER A 17 12.26 -5.17 9.55
N PHE A 18 13.51 -4.70 9.67
CA PHE A 18 14.60 -5.05 8.76
C PHE A 18 14.83 -6.57 8.66
N ARG A 19 14.75 -7.29 9.78
CA ARG A 19 14.94 -8.75 9.79
C ARG A 19 13.88 -9.51 8.99
N LYS A 20 12.64 -9.01 9.02
CA LYS A 20 11.52 -9.63 8.28
C LYS A 20 11.51 -9.22 6.82
N ALA A 21 11.99 -8.01 6.50
CA ALA A 21 12.06 -7.48 5.16
C ALA A 21 13.14 -8.13 4.28
N ILE A 22 14.22 -8.68 4.87
CA ILE A 22 15.34 -9.23 4.12
C ILE A 22 14.90 -10.33 3.14
N LEU A 23 14.10 -11.28 3.59
CA LEU A 23 13.70 -12.43 2.76
C LEU A 23 12.81 -12.01 1.57
N PRO A 24 11.73 -11.23 1.76
CA PRO A 24 10.97 -10.67 0.65
C PRO A 24 11.82 -9.81 -0.29
N PHE A 25 12.76 -9.03 0.25
CA PHE A 25 13.64 -8.17 -0.54
C PHE A 25 14.56 -8.98 -1.46
N ILE A 26 15.25 -9.99 -0.94
CA ILE A 26 16.15 -10.85 -1.75
C ILE A 26 15.34 -11.61 -2.81
N ALA A 27 14.18 -12.13 -2.44
CA ALA A 27 13.30 -12.83 -3.35
C ALA A 27 12.83 -11.92 -4.50
N ALA A 28 12.41 -10.68 -4.18
CA ALA A 28 11.99 -9.70 -5.18
C ALA A 28 13.14 -9.29 -6.11
N CYS A 29 14.35 -9.05 -5.57
CA CYS A 29 15.53 -8.81 -6.41
C CYS A 29 15.79 -9.97 -7.39
N GLY A 30 15.68 -11.21 -6.94
CA GLY A 30 15.80 -12.39 -7.81
C GLY A 30 14.70 -12.44 -8.88
N GLY A 31 13.46 -12.17 -8.48
CA GLY A 31 12.29 -12.12 -9.37
C GLY A 31 12.36 -11.04 -10.43
N MET A 32 13.00 -9.90 -10.14
CA MET A 32 13.24 -8.83 -11.10
C MET A 32 14.44 -9.07 -12.01
N ILE A 33 15.58 -9.46 -11.42
CA ILE A 33 16.85 -9.59 -12.16
C ILE A 33 16.82 -10.76 -13.13
N PHE A 34 16.31 -11.91 -12.71
CA PHE A 34 16.34 -13.11 -13.51
C PHE A 34 15.56 -13.01 -14.84
N PRO A 35 14.30 -12.54 -14.86
CA PRO A 35 13.56 -12.34 -16.10
C PRO A 35 14.21 -11.30 -17.03
N VAL A 36 14.79 -10.24 -16.48
CA VAL A 36 15.52 -9.22 -17.26
C VAL A 36 16.75 -9.81 -17.92
N LEU A 37 17.52 -10.62 -17.19
CA LEU A 37 18.68 -11.32 -17.76
C LEU A 37 18.29 -12.28 -18.88
N VAL A 38 17.25 -13.09 -18.67
CA VAL A 38 16.74 -13.99 -19.70
C VAL A 38 16.30 -13.21 -20.95
N TYR A 39 15.58 -12.11 -20.74
CA TYR A 39 15.14 -11.23 -21.85
C TYR A 39 16.33 -10.64 -22.58
N TYR A 40 17.34 -10.15 -21.87
CA TYR A 40 18.56 -9.58 -22.46
C TYR A 40 19.33 -10.57 -23.33
N PHE A 41 19.40 -11.85 -22.93
CA PHE A 41 20.05 -12.88 -23.72
C PHE A 41 19.25 -13.34 -24.96
N LEU A 42 17.92 -13.14 -24.95
CA LEU A 42 17.04 -13.53 -26.05
C LEU A 42 16.88 -12.43 -27.10
N VAL A 43 17.08 -11.18 -26.72
CA VAL A 43 16.87 -10.01 -27.60
C VAL A 43 18.21 -9.57 -28.21
N THR A 44 18.21 -9.28 -29.51
CA THR A 44 19.39 -8.74 -30.20
C THR A 44 19.71 -7.32 -29.71
N PRO A 45 20.92 -7.07 -29.19
CA PRO A 45 21.31 -5.75 -28.72
C PRO A 45 21.19 -4.69 -29.81
N GLY A 46 20.63 -3.50 -29.47
CA GLY A 46 20.49 -2.38 -30.39
C GLY A 46 19.20 -2.38 -31.21
N THR A 47 18.31 -3.33 -31.03
CA THR A 47 16.97 -3.34 -31.65
C THR A 47 15.94 -2.59 -30.77
N PRO A 48 14.83 -2.10 -31.32
CA PRO A 48 13.76 -1.44 -30.54
C PRO A 48 13.21 -2.32 -29.39
N GLU A 49 13.27 -3.64 -29.56
CA GLU A 49 12.80 -4.62 -28.57
C GLU A 49 13.60 -4.51 -27.26
N THR A 50 14.85 -4.02 -27.29
CA THR A 50 15.66 -3.82 -26.09
C THR A 50 14.99 -2.89 -25.07
N GLN A 51 14.12 -1.97 -25.52
CA GLN A 51 13.36 -1.11 -24.64
C GLN A 51 12.30 -1.85 -23.81
N GLY A 52 11.96 -3.08 -24.20
CA GLY A 52 11.00 -3.93 -23.49
C GLY A 52 11.56 -4.68 -22.28
N MET A 53 12.81 -4.47 -21.87
CA MET A 53 13.46 -5.24 -20.77
C MET A 53 12.73 -5.17 -19.43
N ALA A 54 11.98 -4.09 -19.16
CA ALA A 54 11.22 -3.97 -17.92
C ALA A 54 9.86 -4.68 -17.95
N ILE A 55 9.38 -5.12 -19.12
CA ILE A 55 8.06 -5.78 -19.23
C ILE A 55 7.97 -7.08 -18.43
N PRO A 56 8.98 -7.98 -18.48
CA PRO A 56 8.93 -9.24 -17.73
C PRO A 56 9.01 -9.10 -16.21
N MET A 57 9.36 -7.90 -15.72
CA MET A 57 9.42 -7.60 -14.28
C MET A 57 8.04 -7.32 -13.68
N ALA A 58 7.05 -6.90 -14.51
CA ALA A 58 5.75 -6.50 -14.02
C ALA A 58 4.98 -7.71 -13.48
N THR A 59 4.70 -7.72 -12.17
CA THR A 59 3.93 -8.78 -11.51
C THR A 59 2.59 -8.26 -11.04
N ASP A 60 1.59 -9.15 -10.96
CA ASP A 60 0.25 -8.84 -10.44
C ASP A 60 -0.01 -9.57 -9.12
N ILE A 61 0.04 -8.81 -8.03
CA ILE A 61 -0.24 -9.30 -6.68
C ILE A 61 -1.67 -9.81 -6.56
N ALA A 62 -2.64 -9.12 -7.17
CA ALA A 62 -4.05 -9.46 -7.03
C ALA A 62 -4.34 -10.85 -7.60
N PHE A 63 -3.71 -11.20 -8.72
CA PHE A 63 -3.80 -12.53 -9.30
C PHE A 63 -3.21 -13.60 -8.37
N SER A 64 -1.99 -13.38 -7.87
CA SER A 64 -1.30 -14.34 -6.99
C SER A 64 -2.05 -14.55 -5.67
N LEU A 65 -2.55 -13.48 -5.03
CA LEU A 65 -3.37 -13.56 -3.83
C LEU A 65 -4.75 -14.18 -4.11
N GLY A 66 -5.31 -13.95 -5.29
CA GLY A 66 -6.55 -14.57 -5.76
C GLY A 66 -6.42 -16.08 -5.81
N VAL A 67 -5.37 -16.59 -6.45
CA VAL A 67 -5.08 -18.04 -6.49
C VAL A 67 -4.89 -18.62 -5.09
N LEU A 68 -4.12 -17.95 -4.22
CA LEU A 68 -3.95 -18.40 -2.83
C LEU A 68 -5.27 -18.37 -2.04
N SER A 69 -6.18 -17.47 -2.37
CA SER A 69 -7.50 -17.40 -1.71
C SER A 69 -8.39 -18.58 -2.08
N LEU A 70 -8.28 -19.09 -3.30
CA LEU A 70 -9.00 -20.29 -3.73
C LEU A 70 -8.57 -21.54 -2.95
N LEU A 71 -7.32 -21.62 -2.51
CA LEU A 71 -6.81 -22.69 -1.66
C LEU A 71 -7.29 -22.58 -0.19
N GLY A 72 -7.89 -21.47 0.18
CA GLY A 72 -8.57 -21.23 1.45
C GLY A 72 -7.69 -21.45 2.68
N LYS A 73 -8.18 -22.28 3.62
CA LYS A 73 -7.50 -22.56 4.90
C LYS A 73 -6.25 -23.45 4.78
N ARG A 74 -5.98 -24.03 3.61
CA ARG A 74 -4.80 -24.88 3.39
C ARG A 74 -3.51 -24.07 3.30
N VAL A 75 -3.61 -22.78 3.01
CA VAL A 75 -2.45 -21.88 2.90
C VAL A 75 -2.14 -21.24 4.24
N PRO A 76 -0.92 -21.42 4.79
CA PRO A 76 -0.48 -20.76 6.02
C PRO A 76 -0.55 -19.23 5.88
N LEU A 77 -0.96 -18.55 6.95
CA LEU A 77 -1.03 -17.09 6.96
C LEU A 77 0.33 -16.43 6.69
N SER A 78 1.42 -17.02 7.19
CA SER A 78 2.79 -16.55 6.96
C SER A 78 3.16 -16.49 5.48
N LEU A 79 2.68 -17.44 4.67
CA LEU A 79 2.93 -17.42 3.22
C LEU A 79 2.19 -16.27 2.53
N LYS A 80 0.96 -15.98 2.94
CA LYS A 80 0.19 -14.83 2.41
C LYS A 80 0.87 -13.51 2.75
N ILE A 81 1.33 -13.37 3.99
CA ILE A 81 2.04 -12.17 4.47
C ILE A 81 3.37 -12.01 3.71
N PHE A 82 4.14 -13.08 3.58
CA PHE A 82 5.38 -13.07 2.80
C PHE A 82 5.15 -12.65 1.35
N LEU A 83 4.14 -13.23 0.68
CA LEU A 83 3.83 -12.91 -0.72
C LEU A 83 3.40 -11.44 -0.87
N THR A 84 2.64 -10.90 0.09
CA THR A 84 2.26 -9.47 0.06
C THR A 84 3.50 -8.58 0.20
N ALA A 85 4.39 -8.87 1.14
CA ALA A 85 5.62 -8.10 1.33
C ALA A 85 6.56 -8.21 0.11
N PHE A 86 6.74 -9.43 -0.45
CA PHE A 86 7.48 -9.70 -1.66
C PHE A 86 6.99 -8.83 -2.83
N ALA A 87 5.69 -8.85 -3.07
CA ALA A 87 5.09 -8.14 -4.18
C ALA A 87 5.17 -6.61 -4.02
N VAL A 88 5.07 -6.09 -2.78
CA VAL A 88 5.28 -4.65 -2.52
C VAL A 88 6.73 -4.24 -2.83
N VAL A 89 7.72 -5.07 -2.50
CA VAL A 89 9.13 -4.80 -2.84
C VAL A 89 9.35 -4.84 -4.35
N ASP A 90 8.73 -5.79 -5.03
CA ASP A 90 8.78 -5.95 -6.48
C ASP A 90 8.17 -4.73 -7.20
N ASP A 91 7.02 -4.26 -6.76
CA ASP A 91 6.39 -3.03 -7.26
C ASP A 91 7.29 -1.79 -7.07
N ILE A 92 7.93 -1.65 -5.90
CA ILE A 92 8.89 -0.57 -5.66
C ILE A 92 10.06 -0.67 -6.64
N GLY A 93 10.60 -1.87 -6.82
CA GLY A 93 11.70 -2.13 -7.75
C GLY A 93 11.33 -1.81 -9.18
N GLY A 94 10.17 -2.25 -9.65
CA GLY A 94 9.65 -1.94 -10.97
C GLY A 94 9.50 -0.44 -11.22
N ILE A 95 8.92 0.29 -10.25
CA ILE A 95 8.79 1.76 -10.32
C ILE A 95 10.17 2.44 -10.39
N LEU A 96 11.15 1.98 -9.61
CA LEU A 96 12.51 2.54 -9.63
C LEU A 96 13.22 2.29 -10.96
N VAL A 97 13.11 1.07 -11.50
CA VAL A 97 13.69 0.75 -12.82
C VAL A 97 13.06 1.61 -13.91
N ILE A 98 11.73 1.73 -13.94
CA ILE A 98 11.04 2.59 -14.89
C ILE A 98 11.48 4.06 -14.72
N ALA A 99 11.60 4.53 -13.49
CA ALA A 99 12.03 5.89 -13.20
C ALA A 99 13.44 6.20 -13.69
N ILE A 100 14.37 5.26 -13.59
CA ILE A 100 15.78 5.46 -13.94
C ILE A 100 16.01 5.27 -15.44
N PHE A 101 15.43 4.22 -16.03
CA PHE A 101 15.75 3.84 -17.40
C PHE A 101 14.79 4.40 -18.46
N TYR A 102 13.59 4.81 -18.08
CA TYR A 102 12.54 5.27 -19.01
C TYR A 102 12.14 6.73 -18.83
N SER A 103 12.90 7.51 -18.02
CA SER A 103 12.71 8.94 -17.93
C SER A 103 13.43 9.64 -19.10
N SER A 104 12.78 10.63 -19.69
CA SER A 104 13.33 11.51 -20.73
C SER A 104 14.02 12.73 -20.13
N GLU A 105 14.32 13.76 -20.92
CA GLU A 105 14.84 15.03 -20.44
C GLU A 105 13.94 15.64 -19.36
N VAL A 106 14.53 15.98 -18.21
CA VAL A 106 13.78 16.41 -17.03
C VAL A 106 13.54 17.92 -17.06
N ALA A 107 12.28 18.33 -17.16
CA ALA A 107 11.88 19.73 -17.04
C ALA A 107 11.63 20.12 -15.56
N TYR A 108 12.64 20.64 -14.89
CA TYR A 108 12.63 20.95 -13.45
C TYR A 108 11.52 21.92 -13.02
N GLY A 109 11.07 22.82 -13.90
CA GLY A 109 10.00 23.77 -13.59
C GLY A 109 8.70 23.08 -13.13
N TYR A 110 8.28 22.03 -13.83
CA TYR A 110 7.08 21.27 -13.46
C TYR A 110 7.26 20.53 -12.14
N LEU A 111 8.47 20.03 -11.84
CA LEU A 111 8.77 19.35 -10.60
C LEU A 111 8.73 20.29 -9.39
N ILE A 112 9.20 21.54 -9.54
CA ILE A 112 9.13 22.55 -8.47
C ILE A 112 7.66 22.83 -8.13
N VAL A 113 6.82 23.04 -9.13
CA VAL A 113 5.38 23.26 -8.91
C VAL A 113 4.72 22.04 -8.24
N ALA A 114 5.07 20.83 -8.69
CA ALA A 114 4.58 19.59 -8.07
C ALA A 114 5.03 19.48 -6.59
N ALA A 115 6.28 19.82 -6.28
CA ALA A 115 6.80 19.80 -4.91
C ALA A 115 6.07 20.79 -3.99
N ILE A 116 5.74 21.99 -4.50
CA ILE A 116 4.94 22.98 -3.77
C ILE A 116 3.55 22.41 -3.49
N LEU A 117 2.90 21.78 -4.47
CA LEU A 117 1.58 21.17 -4.30
C LEU A 117 1.63 19.99 -3.31
N TYR A 118 2.67 19.14 -3.33
CA TYR A 118 2.84 18.09 -2.32
C TYR A 118 3.00 18.64 -0.92
N THR A 119 3.80 19.71 -0.77
CA THR A 119 3.99 20.39 0.51
C THR A 119 2.67 20.97 1.01
N PHE A 120 1.90 21.60 0.15
CA PHE A 120 0.57 22.10 0.46
C PHE A 120 -0.37 20.96 0.93
N LEU A 121 -0.45 19.86 0.19
CA LEU A 121 -1.26 18.70 0.55
C LEU A 121 -0.84 18.06 1.88
N TYR A 122 0.47 18.00 2.14
CA TYR A 122 1.00 17.47 3.40
C TYR A 122 0.51 18.32 4.60
N TYR A 123 0.61 19.64 4.51
CA TYR A 123 0.12 20.51 5.56
C TYR A 123 -1.40 20.46 5.71
N MET A 124 -2.15 20.43 4.63
CA MET A 124 -3.62 20.26 4.67
C MET A 124 -4.02 18.95 5.37
N GLY A 125 -3.31 17.86 5.08
CA GLY A 125 -3.48 16.57 5.78
C GLY A 125 -3.17 16.67 7.28
N LYS A 126 -2.12 17.39 7.65
CA LYS A 126 -1.73 17.64 9.05
C LYS A 126 -2.78 18.48 9.80
N PHE A 127 -3.37 19.48 9.15
CA PHE A 127 -4.46 20.31 9.71
C PHE A 127 -5.80 19.58 9.83
N GLY A 128 -5.87 18.31 9.45
CA GLY A 128 -7.06 17.49 9.67
C GLY A 128 -7.96 17.29 8.46
N MET A 129 -7.56 17.78 7.30
CA MET A 129 -8.27 17.50 6.06
C MET A 129 -8.19 16.01 5.74
N THR A 130 -9.34 15.32 5.69
CA THR A 130 -9.43 13.88 5.43
C THR A 130 -10.26 13.53 4.19
N GLN A 131 -10.73 14.54 3.47
CA GLN A 131 -11.57 14.35 2.29
C GLN A 131 -10.75 13.77 1.14
N LYS A 132 -11.07 12.54 0.74
CA LYS A 132 -10.35 11.79 -0.32
C LYS A 132 -10.43 12.49 -1.67
N ILE A 133 -11.58 13.10 -1.99
CA ILE A 133 -11.82 13.80 -3.26
C ILE A 133 -10.87 14.98 -3.41
N PHE A 134 -10.59 15.71 -2.32
CA PHE A 134 -9.61 16.80 -2.31
C PHE A 134 -8.21 16.32 -2.72
N PHE A 135 -7.71 15.26 -2.08
CA PHE A 135 -6.40 14.69 -2.43
C PHE A 135 -6.37 14.11 -3.85
N LEU A 136 -7.48 13.52 -4.31
CA LEU A 136 -7.57 12.99 -5.67
C LEU A 136 -7.50 14.12 -6.71
N PHE A 137 -8.21 15.22 -6.49
CA PHE A 137 -8.22 16.37 -7.41
C PHE A 137 -6.80 16.95 -7.60
N PHE A 138 -6.12 17.27 -6.50
CA PHE A 138 -4.74 17.76 -6.59
C PHE A 138 -3.77 16.67 -7.09
N GLY A 139 -4.06 15.40 -6.80
CA GLY A 139 -3.29 14.26 -7.31
C GLY A 139 -3.30 14.18 -8.83
N ILE A 140 -4.43 14.47 -9.48
CA ILE A 140 -4.53 14.50 -10.95
C ILE A 140 -3.68 15.66 -11.51
N ILE A 141 -3.70 16.83 -10.88
CA ILE A 141 -2.88 17.98 -11.28
C ILE A 141 -1.39 17.63 -11.18
N ILE A 142 -0.97 17.05 -10.07
CA ILE A 142 0.41 16.65 -9.84
C ILE A 142 0.82 15.56 -10.84
N TRP A 143 -0.05 14.59 -11.10
CA TRP A 143 0.18 13.55 -12.10
C TRP A 143 0.44 14.17 -13.49
N TYR A 144 -0.35 15.16 -13.89
CA TYR A 144 -0.17 15.87 -15.15
C TYR A 144 1.16 16.66 -15.19
N LEU A 145 1.57 17.30 -14.07
CA LEU A 145 2.86 17.97 -13.96
C LEU A 145 4.03 17.00 -14.11
N PHE A 146 3.93 15.79 -13.53
CA PHE A 146 4.95 14.75 -13.71
C PHE A 146 5.00 14.28 -15.16
N LEU A 147 3.86 14.13 -15.82
CA LEU A 147 3.80 13.76 -17.23
C LEU A 147 4.54 14.79 -18.11
N GLN A 148 4.39 16.08 -17.82
CA GLN A 148 5.08 17.16 -18.53
C GLN A 148 6.55 17.31 -18.14
N SER A 149 6.95 16.79 -17.00
CA SER A 149 8.33 16.89 -16.52
C SER A 149 9.29 15.90 -17.16
N GLY A 150 8.80 14.92 -17.94
CA GLY A 150 9.62 13.84 -18.51
C GLY A 150 9.91 12.69 -17.54
N ILE A 151 9.51 12.80 -16.27
CA ILE A 151 9.57 11.70 -15.31
C ILE A 151 8.34 10.83 -15.40
N HIS A 152 8.52 9.52 -15.24
CA HIS A 152 7.39 8.59 -15.32
C HIS A 152 6.31 8.91 -14.28
N SER A 153 5.10 9.19 -14.76
CA SER A 153 4.01 9.76 -13.95
C SER A 153 3.50 8.85 -12.81
N THR A 154 3.79 7.55 -12.84
CA THR A 154 3.45 6.62 -11.76
C THR A 154 4.08 6.97 -10.43
N ILE A 155 5.27 7.60 -10.44
CA ILE A 155 5.99 8.06 -9.25
C ILE A 155 5.14 9.06 -8.47
N SER A 156 4.42 9.95 -9.19
CA SER A 156 3.55 10.94 -8.56
C SER A 156 2.50 10.29 -7.66
N GLY A 157 1.89 9.18 -8.12
CA GLY A 157 0.89 8.44 -7.36
C GLY A 157 1.46 7.80 -6.09
N VAL A 158 2.71 7.31 -6.13
CA VAL A 158 3.39 6.75 -4.95
C VAL A 158 3.69 7.83 -3.93
N ILE A 159 4.26 8.97 -4.34
CA ILE A 159 4.51 10.10 -3.44
C ILE A 159 3.21 10.63 -2.84
N LEU A 160 2.15 10.75 -3.66
CA LEU A 160 0.83 11.17 -3.18
C LEU A 160 0.31 10.26 -2.07
N ALA A 161 0.49 8.94 -2.20
CA ALA A 161 0.06 7.99 -1.18
C ALA A 161 0.75 8.22 0.18
N PHE A 162 2.02 8.65 0.18
CA PHE A 162 2.74 9.01 1.41
C PHE A 162 2.23 10.32 2.02
N VAL A 163 1.80 11.27 1.20
CA VAL A 163 1.26 12.55 1.63
C VAL A 163 -0.15 12.43 2.23
N ILE A 164 -0.98 11.51 1.71
CA ILE A 164 -2.33 11.27 2.25
C ILE A 164 -2.25 10.80 3.70
N PRO A 165 -2.93 11.45 4.67
CA PRO A 165 -2.87 11.06 6.07
C PRO A 165 -3.48 9.67 6.29
N ALA A 166 -2.66 8.71 6.74
CA ALA A 166 -3.10 7.39 7.16
C ALA A 166 -3.49 7.44 8.64
N ARG A 167 -4.69 7.93 8.95
CA ARG A 167 -5.22 7.87 10.32
C ARG A 167 -6.03 6.58 10.49
N PRO A 168 -5.80 5.79 11.56
CA PRO A 168 -6.66 4.66 11.83
C PRO A 168 -8.10 5.16 12.04
N ARG A 169 -9.06 4.53 11.37
CA ARG A 169 -10.49 4.89 11.49
C ARG A 169 -11.04 4.69 12.90
N LEU A 170 -10.39 3.83 13.67
CA LEU A 170 -10.75 3.50 15.04
C LEU A 170 -9.62 3.93 15.98
N ASP A 171 -9.92 4.85 16.85
CA ASP A 171 -9.10 5.10 18.03
C ASP A 171 -9.27 3.89 18.96
N ALA A 172 -8.35 2.93 18.86
CA ALA A 172 -8.40 1.69 19.63
C ALA A 172 -8.55 1.98 21.13
N GLY A 173 -7.96 3.05 21.62
CA GLY A 173 -8.07 3.46 23.02
C GLY A 173 -9.49 3.90 23.41
N LYS A 174 -10.18 4.63 22.52
CA LYS A 174 -11.58 5.01 22.74
C LYS A 174 -12.51 3.80 22.64
N TYR A 175 -12.23 2.91 21.69
CA TYR A 175 -13.04 1.71 21.48
C TYR A 175 -12.92 0.74 22.67
N ILE A 176 -11.70 0.48 23.14
CA ILE A 176 -11.45 -0.35 24.33
C ILE A 176 -12.09 0.26 25.58
N ARG A 177 -11.99 1.58 25.78
CA ARG A 177 -12.67 2.25 26.91
C ARG A 177 -14.18 2.11 26.84
N ARG A 178 -14.75 2.22 25.62
CA ARG A 178 -16.19 2.04 25.42
C ARG A 178 -16.64 0.60 25.69
N ILE A 179 -15.92 -0.40 25.19
CA ILE A 179 -16.18 -1.81 25.48
C ILE A 179 -16.06 -2.05 27.01
N ARG A 180 -15.01 -1.56 27.66
CA ARG A 180 -14.83 -1.73 29.10
C ARG A 180 -15.97 -1.10 29.90
N ALA A 181 -16.45 0.09 29.51
CA ALA A 181 -17.57 0.74 30.14
C ALA A 181 -18.87 -0.07 29.98
N ILE A 182 -19.11 -0.65 28.79
CA ILE A 182 -20.29 -1.51 28.55
C ILE A 182 -20.19 -2.80 29.35
N VAL A 183 -19.02 -3.44 29.36
CA VAL A 183 -18.81 -4.67 30.15
C VAL A 183 -18.94 -4.42 31.65
N SER A 184 -18.47 -3.28 32.15
CA SER A 184 -18.62 -2.92 33.57
C SER A 184 -20.05 -2.55 33.96
N SER A 185 -20.86 -2.12 33.02
CA SER A 185 -22.29 -1.83 33.21
C SER A 185 -23.19 -3.03 32.94
N PHE A 186 -22.62 -4.16 32.54
CA PHE A 186 -23.40 -5.37 32.22
C PHE A 186 -23.98 -5.95 33.52
N PRO A 187 -25.31 -6.05 33.64
CA PRO A 187 -25.94 -6.55 34.86
C PRO A 187 -25.64 -8.04 35.02
N VAL A 188 -24.82 -8.35 36.04
CA VAL A 188 -24.54 -9.74 36.43
C VAL A 188 -25.70 -10.22 37.27
N VAL A 189 -26.68 -10.82 36.63
CA VAL A 189 -27.77 -11.50 37.34
C VAL A 189 -27.31 -12.92 37.60
N GLN A 190 -27.17 -13.30 38.88
CA GLN A 190 -27.04 -14.70 39.28
C GLN A 190 -28.35 -15.42 39.03
N SER A 191 -28.61 -15.85 37.82
CA SER A 191 -29.73 -16.70 37.50
C SER A 191 -29.25 -17.97 36.80
N ASP A 192 -29.70 -19.09 37.26
CA ASP A 192 -29.49 -20.41 36.62
C ASP A 192 -30.14 -20.52 35.22
N ASN A 193 -30.70 -19.45 34.72
CA ASN A 193 -31.36 -19.42 33.43
C ASN A 193 -30.33 -19.11 32.31
N ILE A 194 -30.32 -19.99 31.33
CA ILE A 194 -29.49 -19.91 30.09
C ILE A 194 -29.92 -18.74 29.17
N VAL A 195 -31.03 -18.05 29.47
CA VAL A 195 -31.62 -17.01 28.62
C VAL A 195 -31.23 -15.63 29.18
N LEU A 196 -30.69 -14.79 28.30
CA LEU A 196 -30.35 -13.38 28.62
C LEU A 196 -31.61 -12.62 29.04
N THR A 197 -31.50 -11.82 30.10
CA THR A 197 -32.59 -10.93 30.51
C THR A 197 -32.75 -9.76 29.51
N ASN A 198 -33.94 -9.14 29.51
CA ASN A 198 -34.19 -7.99 28.63
C ASN A 198 -33.19 -6.85 28.84
N GLU A 199 -32.70 -6.63 30.05
CA GLU A 199 -31.67 -5.60 30.36
C GLU A 199 -30.31 -6.00 29.79
N GLN A 200 -29.94 -7.27 29.83
CA GLN A 200 -28.70 -7.78 29.21
C GLN A 200 -28.76 -7.66 27.69
N ILE A 201 -29.89 -7.95 27.07
CA ILE A 201 -30.12 -7.80 25.64
C ILE A 201 -30.04 -6.32 25.22
N ALA A 202 -30.62 -5.41 26.02
CA ALA A 202 -30.55 -3.99 25.75
C ALA A 202 -29.11 -3.45 25.81
N THR A 203 -28.30 -3.91 26.77
CA THR A 203 -26.89 -3.53 26.91
C THR A 203 -26.04 -4.03 25.72
N LEU A 204 -26.31 -5.26 25.25
CA LEU A 204 -25.61 -5.83 24.08
C LEU A 204 -25.94 -5.13 22.77
N LYS A 205 -27.13 -4.55 22.62
CA LYS A 205 -27.50 -3.77 21.43
C LYS A 205 -26.78 -2.42 21.32
N GLN A 206 -26.10 -1.97 22.38
CA GLN A 206 -25.33 -0.71 22.39
C GLN A 206 -23.87 -0.90 21.89
N VAL A 207 -23.43 -2.14 21.64
CA VAL A 207 -22.11 -2.51 21.09
C VAL A 207 -22.12 -2.46 19.56
#